data_66fa71b8e1f33f2301afb1bd0d47ee51
#
_entry.id   66fa71b8e1f33f2301afb1bd0d47ee51
#
_cell.length_a   1.000
_cell.length_b   1.000
_cell.length_c   1.000
_cell.angle_alpha   90.00
_cell.angle_beta   90.00
_cell.angle_gamma   90.00
#
_symmetry.space_group_name_H-M   'P 1'
#
loop_
_entity.id
_entity.type
_entity.pdbx_description
1 polymer ?
#
loop_
_entity_poly.entity_id
_entity_poly.type
_entity_poly.pdbx_seq_one_letter_code
_entity_poly.pdbx_strand_id
1 'polypeptide(L)'
;ASELVSKDVALVLGTYGSSCAMAGGPIFGEAGLAAIGVTCTNPGVTAGNDYYFRICFLDPFQGTVLANFAQEKFSAKKAYCLGELGNEYDQGLIKYFTDAFDGEVITDSFPTNTSDFSTYLNKAKDQGADVIFTPVSIAYATQIITQAASLGLEIPFVGSDTLDDNMVLEAAKGTNIQLYVSTFYQEGGNPDFDAGIKNYINTASGALESNGGNDTVAAVTAMGYDAYYVALEAIKKADSVDPAAIKAALWDVEYDGVSGHIAFDDTNGDAVRDTAYIKHSTNDGAWELETQQTVQ
;
A
#
# COMPACT_ATOMS: atom_id res chain seq x y z
N ALA A 1 1.06 1.63 -20.30
CA ALA A 1 2.02 0.56 -20.66
C ALA A 1 2.50 0.73 -22.09
N SER A 2 1.64 0.70 -23.09
CA SER A 2 2.01 0.76 -24.52
C SER A 2 2.86 1.99 -24.88
N GLU A 3 2.61 3.15 -24.25
CA GLU A 3 3.42 4.35 -24.49
C GLU A 3 4.88 4.16 -23.98
N LEU A 4 5.07 3.53 -22.81
CA LEU A 4 6.41 3.25 -22.28
C LEU A 4 7.16 2.25 -23.18
N VAL A 5 6.47 1.20 -23.65
CA VAL A 5 7.05 0.25 -24.61
C VAL A 5 7.50 0.96 -25.89
N SER A 6 6.71 1.91 -26.41
CA SER A 6 7.07 2.65 -27.62
C SER A 6 8.24 3.64 -27.46
N LYS A 7 8.68 3.89 -26.22
CA LYS A 7 9.82 4.79 -25.90
C LYS A 7 11.14 4.04 -25.70
N ASP A 8 11.17 2.75 -25.95
CA ASP A 8 12.37 1.90 -25.81
C ASP A 8 13.05 2.05 -24.43
N VAL A 9 12.24 2.12 -23.35
CA VAL A 9 12.77 2.19 -22.00
C VAL A 9 13.40 0.86 -21.61
N ALA A 10 14.45 0.89 -20.80
CA ALA A 10 15.19 -0.31 -20.41
C ALA A 10 14.47 -1.14 -19.34
N LEU A 11 13.69 -0.47 -18.47
CA LEU A 11 12.97 -1.06 -17.33
C LEU A 11 11.84 -0.11 -16.92
N VAL A 12 10.78 -0.63 -16.32
CA VAL A 12 9.68 0.17 -15.76
C VAL A 12 9.71 0.12 -14.23
N LEU A 13 9.67 1.27 -13.58
CA LEU A 13 9.38 1.38 -12.16
C LEU A 13 7.90 1.75 -11.98
N GLY A 14 7.16 0.92 -11.28
CA GLY A 14 5.71 1.05 -11.07
C GLY A 14 5.03 -0.32 -11.15
N THR A 15 3.82 -0.43 -10.66
CA THR A 15 2.91 0.66 -10.34
C THR A 15 2.79 0.86 -8.83
N TYR A 16 2.00 1.89 -8.43
CA TYR A 16 1.46 2.02 -7.08
C TYR A 16 0.32 1.00 -6.88
N GLY A 17 -0.72 1.05 -7.70
CA GLY A 17 -1.92 0.24 -7.55
C GLY A 17 -1.90 -1.08 -8.32
N SER A 18 -2.43 -2.13 -7.71
CA SER A 18 -2.46 -3.50 -8.26
C SER A 18 -3.28 -3.61 -9.55
N SER A 19 -4.46 -2.98 -9.63
CA SER A 19 -5.29 -3.00 -10.84
C SER A 19 -4.57 -2.43 -12.06
N CYS A 20 -3.77 -1.37 -11.88
CA CYS A 20 -2.93 -0.81 -12.95
C CYS A 20 -1.80 -1.77 -13.36
N ALA A 21 -1.17 -2.45 -12.37
CA ALA A 21 -0.13 -3.43 -12.62
C ALA A 21 -0.67 -4.64 -13.40
N MET A 22 -1.81 -5.17 -12.99
CA MET A 22 -2.47 -6.31 -13.65
C MET A 22 -2.92 -5.97 -15.07
N ALA A 23 -3.36 -4.73 -15.32
CA ALA A 23 -3.72 -4.27 -16.66
C ALA A 23 -2.51 -3.99 -17.56
N GLY A 24 -1.42 -3.46 -17.00
CA GLY A 24 -0.21 -3.09 -17.73
C GLY A 24 0.80 -4.21 -17.91
N GLY A 25 0.86 -5.13 -16.94
CA GLY A 25 1.85 -6.21 -16.87
C GLY A 25 1.91 -7.10 -18.11
N PRO A 26 0.79 -7.59 -18.65
CA PRO A 26 0.79 -8.38 -19.89
C PRO A 26 1.41 -7.63 -21.07
N ILE A 27 1.17 -6.33 -21.18
CA ILE A 27 1.75 -5.50 -22.24
C ILE A 27 3.28 -5.41 -22.12
N PHE A 28 3.80 -5.29 -20.89
CA PHE A 28 5.24 -5.30 -20.64
C PHE A 28 5.83 -6.68 -20.93
N GLY A 29 5.19 -7.76 -20.48
CA GLY A 29 5.63 -9.13 -20.74
C GLY A 29 5.69 -9.47 -22.23
N GLU A 30 4.67 -9.11 -23.01
CA GLU A 30 4.65 -9.28 -24.47
C GLU A 30 5.76 -8.50 -25.17
N ALA A 31 6.14 -7.35 -24.63
CA ALA A 31 7.22 -6.52 -25.15
C ALA A 31 8.63 -6.95 -24.66
N GLY A 32 8.73 -7.96 -23.79
CA GLY A 32 10.02 -8.36 -23.19
C GLY A 32 10.61 -7.34 -22.23
N LEU A 33 9.77 -6.46 -21.67
CA LEU A 33 10.17 -5.35 -20.80
C LEU A 33 9.83 -5.68 -19.34
N ALA A 34 10.83 -5.74 -18.46
CA ALA A 34 10.59 -5.98 -17.04
C ALA A 34 10.02 -4.74 -16.34
N ALA A 35 9.18 -4.98 -15.33
CA ALA A 35 8.65 -3.94 -14.44
C ALA A 35 8.93 -4.31 -12.98
N ILE A 36 9.22 -3.30 -12.14
CA ILE A 36 9.36 -3.43 -10.69
C ILE A 36 8.21 -2.70 -10.03
N GLY A 37 7.24 -3.45 -9.50
CA GLY A 37 6.13 -2.93 -8.72
C GLY A 37 6.60 -2.39 -7.38
N VAL A 38 6.11 -1.22 -7.02
CA VAL A 38 6.52 -0.49 -5.81
C VAL A 38 5.65 -0.91 -4.62
N THR A 39 4.32 -0.81 -4.76
CA THR A 39 3.33 -1.09 -3.71
C THR A 39 2.10 -1.85 -4.22
N CYS A 40 2.19 -2.50 -5.36
CA CYS A 40 1.10 -3.28 -5.94
C CYS A 40 1.05 -4.69 -5.32
N THR A 41 0.35 -4.83 -4.22
CA THR A 41 0.39 -5.97 -3.27
C THR A 41 -0.45 -7.18 -3.66
N ASN A 42 -1.41 -7.05 -4.61
CA ASN A 42 -2.26 -8.16 -5.02
C ASN A 42 -1.46 -9.30 -5.69
N PRO A 43 -1.62 -10.57 -5.27
CA PRO A 43 -0.90 -11.70 -5.86
C PRO A 43 -1.05 -11.84 -7.38
N GLY A 44 -2.16 -11.37 -7.94
CA GLY A 44 -2.41 -11.39 -9.38
C GLY A 44 -1.44 -10.58 -10.23
N VAL A 45 -0.65 -9.70 -9.62
CA VAL A 45 0.31 -8.83 -10.33
C VAL A 45 1.44 -9.66 -10.98
N THR A 46 1.98 -10.61 -10.26
CA THR A 46 3.10 -11.47 -10.71
C THR A 46 2.62 -12.84 -11.20
N ALA A 47 1.38 -13.23 -10.89
CA ALA A 47 0.84 -14.52 -11.26
C ALA A 47 0.86 -14.76 -12.77
N GLY A 48 1.72 -15.68 -13.22
CA GLY A 48 1.87 -16.02 -14.64
C GLY A 48 2.54 -14.94 -15.49
N ASN A 49 3.24 -14.00 -14.87
CA ASN A 49 3.97 -12.94 -15.56
C ASN A 49 5.42 -12.83 -15.07
N ASP A 50 6.35 -13.51 -15.71
CA ASP A 50 7.78 -13.53 -15.40
C ASP A 50 8.51 -12.20 -15.64
N TYR A 51 7.82 -11.20 -16.17
CA TYR A 51 8.36 -9.86 -16.40
C TYR A 51 7.92 -8.84 -15.35
N TYR A 52 7.09 -9.25 -14.37
CA TYR A 52 6.71 -8.37 -13.27
C TYR A 52 7.37 -8.81 -11.97
N PHE A 53 8.20 -7.95 -11.44
CA PHE A 53 8.83 -8.05 -10.12
C PHE A 53 8.15 -7.06 -9.19
N ARG A 54 8.22 -7.26 -7.87
CA ARG A 54 7.75 -6.27 -6.90
C ARG A 54 8.48 -6.37 -5.58
N ILE A 55 8.63 -5.24 -4.90
CA ILE A 55 9.41 -5.12 -3.68
C ILE A 55 8.58 -5.03 -2.41
N CYS A 56 7.25 -5.01 -2.51
CA CYS A 56 6.31 -4.92 -1.40
C CYS A 56 5.92 -6.31 -0.85
N PHE A 57 5.32 -6.33 0.33
CA PHE A 57 4.63 -7.52 0.85
C PHE A 57 3.34 -7.79 0.06
N LEU A 58 2.69 -8.93 0.34
CA LEU A 58 1.51 -9.40 -0.39
C LEU A 58 0.22 -9.22 0.40
N ASP A 59 -0.91 -9.07 -0.30
CA ASP A 59 -2.25 -8.98 0.31
C ASP A 59 -2.62 -10.15 1.23
N PRO A 60 -2.26 -11.44 0.97
CA PRO A 60 -2.51 -12.51 1.91
C PRO A 60 -1.84 -12.27 3.27
N PHE A 61 -0.60 -11.79 3.27
CA PHE A 61 0.11 -11.39 4.48
C PHE A 61 -0.55 -10.17 5.14
N GLN A 62 -0.79 -9.11 4.37
CA GLN A 62 -1.39 -7.87 4.86
C GLN A 62 -2.78 -8.09 5.45
N GLY A 63 -3.65 -8.84 4.78
CA GLY A 63 -4.99 -9.16 5.25
C GLY A 63 -4.98 -9.93 6.57
N THR A 64 -4.06 -10.90 6.71
CA THR A 64 -3.87 -11.66 7.95
C THR A 64 -3.38 -10.77 9.09
N VAL A 65 -2.38 -9.92 8.83
CA VAL A 65 -1.84 -8.95 9.81
C VAL A 65 -2.96 -8.04 10.32
N LEU A 66 -3.76 -7.47 9.42
CA LEU A 66 -4.82 -6.51 9.78
C LEU A 66 -5.99 -7.17 10.51
N ALA A 67 -6.36 -8.40 10.14
CA ALA A 67 -7.38 -9.17 10.84
C ALA A 67 -6.95 -9.51 12.28
N ASN A 68 -5.73 -10.02 12.44
CA ASN A 68 -5.14 -10.31 13.76
C ASN A 68 -5.07 -9.03 14.61
N PHE A 69 -4.56 -7.94 14.04
CA PHE A 69 -4.48 -6.66 14.74
C PHE A 69 -5.84 -6.17 15.22
N ALA A 70 -6.87 -6.22 14.37
CA ALA A 70 -8.23 -5.81 14.74
C ALA A 70 -8.77 -6.62 15.92
N GLN A 71 -8.52 -7.92 15.93
CA GLN A 71 -8.94 -8.81 17.03
C GLN A 71 -8.14 -8.59 18.31
N GLU A 72 -6.84 -8.45 18.21
CA GLU A 72 -5.96 -8.22 19.37
C GLU A 72 -6.19 -6.86 20.02
N LYS A 73 -6.23 -5.80 19.21
CA LYS A 73 -6.33 -4.42 19.70
C LYS A 73 -7.72 -4.09 20.24
N PHE A 74 -8.76 -4.49 19.52
CA PHE A 74 -10.15 -4.10 19.82
C PHE A 74 -11.00 -5.23 20.38
N SER A 75 -10.46 -6.44 20.48
CA SER A 75 -11.24 -7.65 20.78
C SER A 75 -12.41 -7.83 19.81
N ALA A 76 -12.22 -7.39 18.57
CA ALA A 76 -13.26 -7.32 17.56
C ALA A 76 -13.83 -8.71 17.25
N LYS A 77 -15.16 -8.80 17.21
CA LYS A 77 -15.92 -10.01 16.86
C LYS A 77 -16.77 -9.80 15.60
N LYS A 78 -16.95 -8.55 15.21
CA LYS A 78 -17.71 -8.17 14.02
C LYS A 78 -16.97 -7.08 13.25
N ALA A 79 -16.59 -7.36 12.01
CA ALA A 79 -15.97 -6.42 11.11
C ALA A 79 -16.93 -6.00 10.00
N TYR A 80 -16.90 -4.73 9.63
CA TYR A 80 -17.58 -4.22 8.43
C TYR A 80 -16.52 -3.87 7.39
N CYS A 81 -16.52 -4.59 6.26
CA CYS A 81 -15.56 -4.39 5.17
C CYS A 81 -16.21 -3.59 4.05
N LEU A 82 -15.56 -2.52 3.60
CA LEU A 82 -16.04 -1.64 2.56
C LEU A 82 -14.97 -1.42 1.49
N GLY A 83 -15.30 -1.70 0.22
CA GLY A 83 -14.40 -1.53 -0.92
C GLY A 83 -15.11 -1.07 -2.18
N GLU A 84 -14.34 -0.63 -3.18
CA GLU A 84 -14.87 -0.26 -4.49
C GLU A 84 -15.24 -1.51 -5.30
N LEU A 85 -16.43 -1.49 -5.88
CA LEU A 85 -16.91 -2.58 -6.73
C LEU A 85 -16.06 -2.69 -8.00
N GLY A 86 -15.50 -3.89 -8.25
CA GLY A 86 -14.67 -4.17 -9.41
C GLY A 86 -13.22 -3.71 -9.30
N ASN A 87 -12.80 -3.21 -8.14
CA ASN A 87 -11.40 -2.95 -7.87
C ASN A 87 -10.73 -4.23 -7.35
N GLU A 88 -9.78 -4.78 -8.11
CA GLU A 88 -9.12 -6.06 -7.80
C GLU A 88 -8.33 -6.01 -6.50
N TYR A 89 -7.73 -4.85 -6.16
CA TYR A 89 -7.02 -4.67 -4.90
C TYR A 89 -8.00 -4.69 -3.71
N ASP A 90 -9.02 -3.83 -3.73
CA ASP A 90 -9.99 -3.72 -2.64
C ASP A 90 -10.65 -5.08 -2.35
N GLN A 91 -11.17 -5.73 -3.41
CA GLN A 91 -11.89 -7.00 -3.28
C GLN A 91 -10.96 -8.14 -2.82
N GLY A 92 -9.74 -8.17 -3.35
CA GLY A 92 -8.73 -9.17 -2.99
C GLY A 92 -8.34 -9.05 -1.51
N LEU A 93 -8.00 -7.84 -1.07
CA LEU A 93 -7.56 -7.63 0.30
C LEU A 93 -8.69 -7.82 1.33
N ILE A 94 -9.93 -7.39 1.00
CA ILE A 94 -11.12 -7.70 1.83
C ILE A 94 -11.30 -9.21 1.98
N LYS A 95 -11.09 -9.97 0.91
CA LYS A 95 -11.16 -11.43 0.97
C LYS A 95 -10.13 -12.01 1.95
N TYR A 96 -8.86 -11.61 1.84
CA TYR A 96 -7.80 -12.11 2.74
C TYR A 96 -8.01 -11.70 4.20
N PHE A 97 -8.49 -10.48 4.43
CA PHE A 97 -8.90 -10.05 5.77
C PHE A 97 -10.04 -10.93 6.30
N THR A 98 -11.07 -11.17 5.49
CA THR A 98 -12.22 -12.00 5.86
C THR A 98 -11.84 -13.43 6.15
N ASP A 99 -10.95 -14.02 5.36
CA ASP A 99 -10.47 -15.39 5.54
C ASP A 99 -9.68 -15.57 6.84
N ALA A 100 -9.03 -14.51 7.32
CA ALA A 100 -8.22 -14.53 8.53
C ALA A 100 -8.97 -14.06 9.80
N PHE A 101 -10.09 -13.36 9.66
CA PHE A 101 -10.84 -12.80 10.78
C PHE A 101 -11.71 -13.87 11.46
N ASP A 102 -11.45 -14.17 12.73
CA ASP A 102 -12.24 -15.12 13.54
C ASP A 102 -13.47 -14.42 14.13
N GLY A 103 -14.51 -14.22 13.31
CA GLY A 103 -15.72 -13.53 13.73
C GLY A 103 -16.70 -13.33 12.58
N GLU A 104 -17.70 -12.50 12.82
CA GLU A 104 -18.67 -12.10 11.79
C GLU A 104 -18.07 -11.01 10.89
N VAL A 105 -18.10 -11.21 9.57
CA VAL A 105 -17.69 -10.18 8.61
C VAL A 105 -18.87 -9.80 7.72
N ILE A 106 -19.18 -8.52 7.68
CA ILE A 106 -20.17 -7.91 6.78
C ILE A 106 -19.39 -7.23 5.66
N THR A 107 -19.53 -7.70 4.45
CA THR A 107 -18.88 -7.11 3.27
C THR A 107 -19.87 -6.26 2.49
N ASP A 108 -19.45 -5.08 2.10
CA ASP A 108 -20.20 -4.16 1.25
C ASP A 108 -19.30 -3.54 0.18
N SER A 109 -19.90 -3.07 -0.90
CA SER A 109 -19.15 -2.46 -2.00
C SER A 109 -19.90 -1.25 -2.55
N PHE A 110 -19.15 -0.22 -2.93
CA PHE A 110 -19.70 0.98 -3.55
C PHE A 110 -19.29 1.09 -5.02
N PRO A 111 -20.15 1.66 -5.88
CA PRO A 111 -19.81 1.92 -7.28
C PRO A 111 -18.69 2.97 -7.44
N THR A 112 -17.93 2.86 -8.52
CA THR A 112 -16.98 3.91 -8.94
C THR A 112 -17.66 5.29 -9.00
N ASN A 113 -16.93 6.32 -8.61
CA ASN A 113 -17.39 7.71 -8.49
C ASN A 113 -18.43 7.95 -7.36
N THR A 114 -18.58 7.03 -6.41
CA THR A 114 -19.33 7.31 -5.18
C THR A 114 -18.69 8.45 -4.41
N SER A 115 -19.50 9.39 -3.94
CA SER A 115 -19.05 10.55 -3.15
C SER A 115 -19.80 10.70 -1.81
N ASP A 116 -20.88 9.95 -1.61
CA ASP A 116 -21.62 9.89 -0.36
C ASP A 116 -21.54 8.47 0.23
N PHE A 117 -20.86 8.38 1.37
CA PHE A 117 -20.62 7.14 2.11
C PHE A 117 -21.48 7.01 3.36
N SER A 118 -22.35 7.98 3.63
CA SER A 118 -23.17 8.04 4.86
C SER A 118 -24.03 6.79 5.05
N THR A 119 -24.59 6.23 3.97
CA THR A 119 -25.39 5.00 4.04
C THR A 119 -24.56 3.80 4.50
N TYR A 120 -23.33 3.65 3.98
CA TYR A 120 -22.42 2.55 4.35
C TYR A 120 -21.94 2.70 5.80
N LEU A 121 -21.58 3.93 6.21
CA LEU A 121 -21.13 4.23 7.57
C LEU A 121 -22.24 4.02 8.61
N ASN A 122 -23.48 4.45 8.30
CA ASN A 122 -24.63 4.18 9.15
C ASN A 122 -24.94 2.67 9.22
N LYS A 123 -24.82 1.96 8.10
CA LYS A 123 -25.00 0.49 8.08
C LYS A 123 -23.98 -0.21 8.97
N ALA A 124 -22.70 0.18 8.94
CA ALA A 124 -21.69 -0.35 9.85
C ALA A 124 -22.09 -0.16 11.32
N LYS A 125 -22.56 1.03 11.68
CA LYS A 125 -23.05 1.37 13.02
C LYS A 125 -24.29 0.55 13.41
N ASP A 126 -25.29 0.50 12.54
CA ASP A 126 -26.58 -0.18 12.80
C ASP A 126 -26.42 -1.69 12.93
N GLN A 127 -25.43 -2.27 12.24
CA GLN A 127 -25.05 -3.68 12.33
C GLN A 127 -24.18 -3.98 13.55
N GLY A 128 -23.75 -2.97 14.29
CA GLY A 128 -22.91 -3.12 15.47
C GLY A 128 -21.52 -3.62 15.17
N ALA A 129 -20.90 -3.09 14.12
CA ALA A 129 -19.50 -3.43 13.79
C ALA A 129 -18.56 -2.91 14.89
N ASP A 130 -17.58 -3.73 15.27
CA ASP A 130 -16.52 -3.39 16.21
C ASP A 130 -15.38 -2.64 15.52
N VAL A 131 -15.17 -2.91 14.22
CA VAL A 131 -14.17 -2.26 13.38
C VAL A 131 -14.71 -2.07 11.95
N ILE A 132 -14.22 -1.03 11.26
CA ILE A 132 -14.42 -0.87 9.81
C ILE A 132 -13.08 -1.15 9.13
N PHE A 133 -13.04 -2.12 8.25
CA PHE A 133 -11.91 -2.41 7.37
C PHE A 133 -12.19 -1.84 5.98
N THR A 134 -11.30 -0.98 5.49
CA THR A 134 -11.48 -0.35 4.18
C THR A 134 -10.13 -0.15 3.46
N PRO A 135 -9.80 -0.99 2.47
CA PRO A 135 -8.56 -0.91 1.70
C PRO A 135 -8.71 -0.08 0.41
N VAL A 136 -9.42 1.03 0.49
CA VAL A 136 -9.77 1.84 -0.68
C VAL A 136 -8.66 2.81 -1.09
N SER A 137 -8.79 3.43 -2.25
CA SER A 137 -7.86 4.46 -2.71
C SER A 137 -7.89 5.70 -1.81
N ILE A 138 -6.79 6.48 -1.80
CA ILE A 138 -6.61 7.70 -1.01
C ILE A 138 -7.82 8.65 -1.14
N ALA A 139 -8.32 8.84 -2.38
CA ALA A 139 -9.43 9.76 -2.65
C ALA A 139 -10.74 9.32 -1.95
N TYR A 140 -11.03 8.02 -1.93
CA TYR A 140 -12.18 7.48 -1.23
C TYR A 140 -11.96 7.44 0.27
N ALA A 141 -10.78 7.04 0.72
CA ALA A 141 -10.42 7.02 2.14
C ALA A 141 -10.61 8.39 2.79
N THR A 142 -10.09 9.45 2.15
CA THR A 142 -10.25 10.84 2.62
C THR A 142 -11.72 11.22 2.78
N GLN A 143 -12.58 10.87 1.82
CA GLN A 143 -14.01 11.15 1.89
C GLN A 143 -14.71 10.32 2.96
N ILE A 144 -14.40 9.02 3.08
CA ILE A 144 -14.96 8.11 4.09
C ILE A 144 -14.63 8.62 5.49
N ILE A 145 -13.37 8.94 5.78
CA ILE A 145 -12.91 9.44 7.07
C ILE A 145 -13.57 10.79 7.41
N THR A 146 -13.61 11.73 6.45
CA THR A 146 -14.26 13.02 6.63
C THR A 146 -15.74 12.87 6.96
N GLN A 147 -16.47 11.98 6.27
CA GLN A 147 -17.88 11.76 6.51
C GLN A 147 -18.12 10.98 7.81
N ALA A 148 -17.27 10.03 8.15
CA ALA A 148 -17.32 9.32 9.42
C ALA A 148 -17.17 10.29 10.60
N ALA A 149 -16.20 11.21 10.52
CA ALA A 149 -16.01 12.26 11.51
C ALA A 149 -17.27 13.18 11.64
N SER A 150 -17.83 13.58 10.49
CA SER A 150 -19.05 14.41 10.46
C SER A 150 -20.27 13.71 11.07
N LEU A 151 -20.35 12.39 10.96
CA LEU A 151 -21.39 11.56 11.57
C LEU A 151 -21.14 11.24 13.04
N GLY A 152 -20.00 11.67 13.59
CA GLY A 152 -19.58 11.32 14.96
C GLY A 152 -19.42 9.81 15.16
N LEU A 153 -18.90 9.12 14.17
CA LEU A 153 -18.70 7.68 14.25
C LEU A 153 -17.50 7.36 15.15
N GLU A 154 -17.70 6.45 16.11
CA GLU A 154 -16.69 6.07 17.09
C GLU A 154 -16.06 4.68 16.78
N ILE A 155 -16.53 4.00 15.74
CA ILE A 155 -16.00 2.70 15.32
C ILE A 155 -14.58 2.91 14.75
N PRO A 156 -13.55 2.20 15.25
CA PRO A 156 -12.20 2.33 14.73
C PRO A 156 -12.10 1.85 13.27
N PHE A 157 -11.27 2.55 12.51
CA PHE A 157 -10.91 2.19 11.15
C PHE A 157 -9.58 1.42 11.16
N VAL A 158 -9.58 0.30 10.47
CA VAL A 158 -8.39 -0.47 10.12
C VAL A 158 -8.24 -0.37 8.61
N GLY A 159 -7.19 0.29 8.16
CA GLY A 159 -6.91 0.55 6.76
C GLY A 159 -5.67 -0.21 6.29
N SER A 160 -5.56 -0.33 4.99
CA SER A 160 -4.41 -0.92 4.32
C SER A 160 -3.29 0.10 4.09
N ASP A 161 -2.23 -0.33 3.42
CA ASP A 161 -1.09 0.50 3.03
C ASP A 161 -1.48 1.73 2.19
N THR A 162 -2.57 1.66 1.44
CA THR A 162 -3.09 2.80 0.66
C THR A 162 -3.56 3.97 1.54
N LEU A 163 -3.91 3.72 2.81
CA LEU A 163 -4.34 4.75 3.74
C LEU A 163 -3.17 5.41 4.50
N ASP A 164 -1.95 4.90 4.38
CA ASP A 164 -0.75 5.55 4.92
C ASP A 164 -0.34 6.74 4.04
N ASP A 165 -1.19 7.76 4.07
CA ASP A 165 -1.08 8.96 3.24
C ASP A 165 -1.41 10.21 4.05
N ASN A 166 -0.71 11.31 3.74
CA ASN A 166 -0.87 12.57 4.46
C ASN A 166 -2.25 13.24 4.25
N MET A 167 -2.92 13.01 3.13
CA MET A 167 -4.27 13.51 2.89
C MET A 167 -5.30 12.78 3.75
N VAL A 168 -5.12 11.47 3.93
CA VAL A 168 -5.98 10.65 4.81
C VAL A 168 -5.72 11.02 6.27
N LEU A 169 -4.46 11.23 6.64
CA LEU A 169 -4.08 11.70 7.97
C LEU A 169 -4.69 13.08 8.30
N GLU A 170 -4.64 14.04 7.38
CA GLU A 170 -5.23 15.36 7.56
C GLU A 170 -6.76 15.30 7.68
N ALA A 171 -7.42 14.34 6.99
CA ALA A 171 -8.87 14.12 7.15
C ALA A 171 -9.26 13.58 8.53
N ALA A 172 -8.37 12.86 9.21
CA ALA A 172 -8.58 12.35 10.56
C ALA A 172 -8.21 13.37 11.65
N LYS A 173 -7.37 14.35 11.35
CA LYS A 173 -6.83 15.34 12.28
C LYS A 173 -7.91 16.16 12.97
N GLY A 174 -7.77 16.31 14.29
CA GLY A 174 -8.74 17.07 15.11
C GLY A 174 -10.13 16.44 15.24
N THR A 175 -10.26 15.18 14.82
CA THR A 175 -11.51 14.40 14.90
C THR A 175 -11.40 13.32 15.98
N ASN A 176 -12.52 12.62 16.24
CA ASN A 176 -12.54 11.46 17.14
C ASN A 176 -12.27 10.13 16.40
N ILE A 177 -11.89 10.18 15.13
CA ILE A 177 -11.63 8.97 14.34
C ILE A 177 -10.36 8.30 14.84
N GLN A 178 -10.48 7.01 15.18
CA GLN A 178 -9.35 6.13 15.44
C GLN A 178 -9.02 5.44 14.13
N LEU A 179 -7.89 5.82 13.51
CA LEU A 179 -7.44 5.28 12.24
C LEU A 179 -6.11 4.55 12.43
N TYR A 180 -6.07 3.29 12.04
CA TYR A 180 -4.89 2.42 12.04
C TYR A 180 -4.63 1.92 10.63
N VAL A 181 -3.37 1.89 10.22
CA VAL A 181 -2.99 1.49 8.86
C VAL A 181 -1.78 0.56 8.88
N SER A 182 -1.77 -0.44 8.00
CA SER A 182 -0.54 -1.18 7.72
C SER A 182 0.35 -0.40 6.77
N THR A 183 1.66 -0.59 6.88
CA THR A 183 2.61 0.13 6.03
C THR A 183 3.94 -0.60 5.88
N PHE A 184 4.75 -0.16 4.93
CA PHE A 184 6.05 -0.75 4.58
C PHE A 184 7.23 -0.10 5.30
N TYR A 185 7.06 1.15 5.77
CA TYR A 185 8.12 1.96 6.35
C TYR A 185 7.58 2.83 7.48
N GLN A 186 8.38 2.97 8.52
CA GLN A 186 8.12 3.91 9.61
C GLN A 186 9.21 4.98 9.60
N GLU A 187 8.81 6.24 9.57
CA GLU A 187 9.73 7.38 9.75
C GLU A 187 10.52 7.23 11.06
N GLY A 188 11.82 7.47 11.00
CA GLY A 188 12.76 7.15 12.07
C GLY A 188 13.52 5.83 11.86
N GLY A 189 13.08 4.97 10.97
CA GLY A 189 13.75 3.72 10.62
C GLY A 189 15.11 3.92 9.93
N ASN A 190 15.23 5.00 9.14
CA ASN A 190 16.50 5.42 8.54
C ASN A 190 16.65 6.95 8.63
N PRO A 191 17.32 7.47 9.67
CA PRO A 191 17.40 8.91 9.92
C PRO A 191 18.06 9.73 8.80
N ASP A 192 19.06 9.18 8.10
CA ASP A 192 19.72 9.88 6.99
C ASP A 192 18.82 10.01 5.77
N PHE A 193 18.09 8.95 5.44
CA PHE A 193 17.07 8.97 4.39
C PHE A 193 15.97 9.97 4.74
N ASP A 194 15.41 9.90 5.94
CA ASP A 194 14.34 10.79 6.39
C ASP A 194 14.78 12.26 6.33
N ALA A 195 15.97 12.57 6.80
CA ALA A 195 16.51 13.93 6.75
C ALA A 195 16.67 14.42 5.28
N GLY A 196 17.12 13.56 4.38
CA GLY A 196 17.24 13.85 2.96
C GLY A 196 15.89 14.15 2.29
N ILE A 197 14.90 13.31 2.57
CA ILE A 197 13.53 13.48 2.03
C ILE A 197 12.86 14.74 2.60
N LYS A 198 12.95 14.97 3.91
CA LYS A 198 12.42 16.19 4.55
C LYS A 198 13.06 17.45 4.00
N ASN A 199 14.39 17.43 3.80
CA ASN A 199 15.07 18.56 3.15
C ASN A 199 14.53 18.80 1.73
N TYR A 200 14.31 17.77 0.93
CA TYR A 200 13.72 17.90 -0.39
C TYR A 200 12.29 18.48 -0.32
N ILE A 201 11.44 17.92 0.52
CA ILE A 201 10.04 18.38 0.70
C ILE A 201 10.01 19.86 1.09
N ASN A 202 10.88 20.30 1.99
CA ASN A 202 10.90 21.67 2.49
C ASN A 202 11.59 22.68 1.58
N THR A 203 12.39 22.26 0.59
CA THR A 203 13.16 23.14 -0.27
C THR A 203 12.77 23.14 -1.74
N ALA A 204 12.23 22.02 -2.25
CA ALA A 204 11.82 21.94 -3.65
C ALA A 204 10.46 22.61 -3.86
N SER A 205 10.35 23.36 -4.97
CA SER A 205 9.13 24.12 -5.30
C SER A 205 7.93 23.20 -5.46
N GLY A 206 6.87 23.43 -4.69
CA GLY A 206 5.62 22.67 -4.72
C GLY A 206 5.67 21.31 -4.02
N ALA A 207 6.85 20.86 -3.52
CA ALA A 207 6.99 19.54 -2.91
C ALA A 207 6.18 19.40 -1.61
N LEU A 208 6.20 20.43 -0.76
CA LEU A 208 5.42 20.43 0.48
C LEU A 208 3.90 20.34 0.22
N GLU A 209 3.40 21.08 -0.77
CA GLU A 209 1.99 21.02 -1.16
C GLU A 209 1.63 19.65 -1.73
N SER A 210 2.49 19.09 -2.59
CA SER A 210 2.30 17.74 -3.15
C SER A 210 2.38 16.64 -2.10
N ASN A 211 3.04 16.90 -0.95
CA ASN A 211 3.14 15.96 0.18
C ASN A 211 2.04 16.19 1.24
N GLY A 212 0.91 16.78 0.86
CA GLY A 212 -0.23 17.00 1.76
C GLY A 212 -0.03 18.14 2.77
N GLY A 213 0.92 19.06 2.52
CA GLY A 213 1.16 20.25 3.35
C GLY A 213 2.02 20.03 4.59
N ASN A 214 2.60 18.86 4.77
CA ASN A 214 3.53 18.54 5.86
C ASN A 214 4.79 17.82 5.32
N ASP A 215 5.80 17.61 6.15
CA ASP A 215 7.07 17.00 5.75
C ASP A 215 7.23 15.54 6.23
N THR A 216 6.13 14.88 6.59
CA THR A 216 6.13 13.47 6.95
C THR A 216 6.64 12.62 5.77
N VAL A 217 7.54 11.70 6.07
CA VAL A 217 8.09 10.79 5.07
C VAL A 217 7.10 9.65 4.85
N ALA A 218 6.39 9.67 3.73
CA ALA A 218 5.45 8.62 3.35
C ALA A 218 6.17 7.29 3.08
N ALA A 219 5.56 6.17 3.48
CA ALA A 219 6.15 4.84 3.25
C ALA A 219 6.34 4.55 1.76
N VAL A 220 5.45 5.02 0.90
CA VAL A 220 5.57 4.89 -0.57
C VAL A 220 6.82 5.60 -1.12
N THR A 221 7.31 6.65 -0.45
CA THR A 221 8.57 7.33 -0.82
C THR A 221 9.78 6.41 -0.57
N ALA A 222 9.81 5.72 0.58
CA ALA A 222 10.84 4.73 0.88
C ALA A 222 10.81 3.57 -0.13
N MET A 223 9.63 3.07 -0.46
CA MET A 223 9.45 2.00 -1.45
C MET A 223 9.89 2.44 -2.86
N GLY A 224 9.53 3.65 -3.29
CA GLY A 224 9.97 4.20 -4.59
C GLY A 224 11.48 4.40 -4.66
N TYR A 225 12.08 4.85 -3.56
CA TYR A 225 13.54 4.96 -3.43
C TYR A 225 14.23 3.60 -3.58
N ASP A 226 13.76 2.61 -2.85
CA ASP A 226 14.33 1.25 -2.91
C ASP A 226 14.13 0.62 -4.29
N ALA A 227 12.95 0.78 -4.92
CA ALA A 227 12.71 0.28 -6.27
C ALA A 227 13.70 0.85 -7.29
N TYR A 228 14.04 2.14 -7.16
CA TYR A 228 15.05 2.77 -8.00
C TYR A 228 16.43 2.14 -7.82
N TYR A 229 16.86 1.89 -6.58
CA TYR A 229 18.17 1.27 -6.32
C TYR A 229 18.21 -0.22 -6.71
N VAL A 230 17.12 -0.96 -6.51
CA VAL A 230 16.97 -2.34 -7.02
C VAL A 230 17.15 -2.36 -8.55
N ALA A 231 16.55 -1.41 -9.25
CA ALA A 231 16.73 -1.26 -10.70
C ALA A 231 18.18 -0.96 -11.08
N LEU A 232 18.86 -0.07 -10.34
CA LEU A 232 20.28 0.23 -10.56
C LEU A 232 21.18 -0.98 -10.31
N GLU A 233 20.93 -1.76 -9.27
CA GLU A 233 21.69 -2.97 -9.00
C GLU A 233 21.48 -4.02 -10.12
N ALA A 234 20.25 -4.18 -10.63
CA ALA A 234 19.99 -5.06 -11.77
C ALA A 234 20.75 -4.61 -13.03
N ILE A 235 20.75 -3.31 -13.34
CA ILE A 235 21.49 -2.75 -14.49
C ILE A 235 23.01 -2.95 -14.33
N LYS A 236 23.56 -2.67 -13.14
CA LYS A 236 24.99 -2.90 -12.84
C LYS A 236 25.35 -4.38 -12.98
N LYS A 237 24.51 -5.27 -12.45
CA LYS A 237 24.75 -6.73 -12.50
C LYS A 237 24.65 -7.26 -13.92
N ALA A 238 23.74 -6.72 -14.72
CA ALA A 238 23.62 -7.05 -16.15
C ALA A 238 24.80 -6.52 -16.99
N ASP A 239 25.53 -5.52 -16.51
CA ASP A 239 26.51 -4.73 -17.27
C ASP A 239 25.95 -4.28 -18.64
N SER A 240 24.65 -3.94 -18.67
CA SER A 240 23.90 -3.68 -19.88
C SER A 240 22.65 -2.86 -19.60
N VAL A 241 22.19 -2.13 -20.62
CA VAL A 241 20.86 -1.47 -20.65
C VAL A 241 19.86 -2.26 -21.51
N ASP A 242 20.24 -3.43 -21.99
CA ASP A 242 19.35 -4.34 -22.71
C ASP A 242 18.27 -4.89 -21.77
N PRO A 243 16.95 -4.77 -22.11
CA PRO A 243 15.87 -5.20 -21.24
C PRO A 243 15.92 -6.67 -20.84
N ALA A 244 16.35 -7.56 -21.77
CA ALA A 244 16.42 -8.99 -21.48
C ALA A 244 17.57 -9.32 -20.51
N ALA A 245 18.72 -8.63 -20.65
CA ALA A 245 19.83 -8.76 -19.72
C ALA A 245 19.47 -8.25 -18.31
N ILE A 246 18.77 -7.10 -18.23
CA ILE A 246 18.29 -6.54 -16.95
C ILE A 246 17.28 -7.50 -16.29
N LYS A 247 16.30 -8.02 -17.07
CA LYS A 247 15.33 -9.00 -16.56
C LYS A 247 16.00 -10.25 -15.99
N ALA A 248 17.02 -10.76 -16.67
CA ALA A 248 17.76 -11.92 -16.19
C ALA A 248 18.52 -11.61 -14.89
N ALA A 249 19.11 -10.42 -14.77
CA ALA A 249 19.84 -10.00 -13.59
C ALA A 249 18.96 -9.73 -12.36
N LEU A 250 17.68 -9.37 -12.57
CA LEU A 250 16.74 -9.09 -11.46
C LEU A 250 16.56 -10.27 -10.52
N TRP A 251 16.56 -11.50 -11.03
CA TRP A 251 16.40 -12.71 -10.22
C TRP A 251 17.51 -12.90 -9.17
N ASP A 252 18.66 -12.34 -9.42
CA ASP A 252 19.81 -12.44 -8.52
C ASP A 252 20.06 -11.15 -7.70
N VAL A 253 19.17 -10.18 -7.76
CA VAL A 253 19.35 -8.94 -6.97
C VAL A 253 19.05 -9.22 -5.51
N GLU A 254 20.02 -8.84 -4.67
CA GLU A 254 19.87 -8.69 -3.23
C GLU A 254 20.23 -7.24 -2.87
N TYR A 255 19.36 -6.55 -2.16
CA TYR A 255 19.53 -5.14 -1.82
C TYR A 255 19.04 -4.84 -0.40
N ASP A 256 19.89 -4.25 0.42
CA ASP A 256 19.53 -3.75 1.75
C ASP A 256 19.05 -2.29 1.61
N GLY A 257 17.75 -2.13 1.45
CA GLY A 257 17.09 -0.86 1.26
C GLY A 257 16.71 -0.15 2.56
N VAL A 258 16.19 1.07 2.43
CA VAL A 258 15.67 1.83 3.58
C VAL A 258 14.39 1.20 4.14
N SER A 259 13.62 0.50 3.31
CA SER A 259 12.44 -0.27 3.72
C SER A 259 12.76 -1.70 4.17
N GLY A 260 14.03 -2.07 4.27
CA GLY A 260 14.52 -3.40 4.66
C GLY A 260 15.14 -4.19 3.51
N HIS A 261 15.46 -5.44 3.79
CA HIS A 261 16.09 -6.33 2.82
C HIS A 261 15.14 -6.71 1.68
N ILE A 262 15.64 -6.71 0.44
CA ILE A 262 14.89 -7.02 -0.78
C ILE A 262 15.65 -8.10 -1.53
N ALA A 263 15.04 -9.26 -1.69
CA ALA A 263 15.44 -10.34 -2.57
C ALA A 263 14.18 -10.95 -3.17
N PHE A 264 14.23 -11.41 -4.39
CA PHE A 264 13.08 -11.98 -5.08
C PHE A 264 12.95 -13.48 -4.86
N ASP A 265 11.72 -13.98 -4.77
CA ASP A 265 11.42 -15.40 -4.73
C ASP A 265 11.77 -16.05 -6.09
N ASP A 266 12.44 -17.19 -6.08
CA ASP A 266 12.90 -17.91 -7.28
C ASP A 266 11.75 -18.43 -8.17
N THR A 267 10.51 -18.41 -7.66
CA THR A 267 9.34 -18.95 -8.37
C THR A 267 8.51 -17.89 -9.07
N ASN A 268 8.60 -16.65 -8.57
CA ASN A 268 7.80 -15.55 -9.11
C ASN A 268 8.41 -14.19 -8.82
N GLY A 269 8.51 -13.20 -9.34
CA GLY A 269 9.19 -11.92 -9.04
C GLY A 269 8.73 -11.21 -7.75
N ASP A 270 8.20 -11.92 -6.76
CA ASP A 270 7.79 -11.34 -5.47
C ASP A 270 8.99 -11.20 -4.52
N ALA A 271 9.11 -10.07 -3.86
CA ALA A 271 10.06 -9.94 -2.76
C ALA A 271 9.60 -10.74 -1.54
N VAL A 272 10.55 -11.39 -0.88
CA VAL A 272 10.30 -12.06 0.40
C VAL A 272 10.18 -10.99 1.49
N ARG A 273 8.95 -10.73 1.94
CA ARG A 273 8.63 -9.74 2.98
C ARG A 273 7.73 -10.38 4.03
N ASP A 274 8.14 -10.33 5.26
CA ASP A 274 7.45 -10.95 6.41
C ASP A 274 7.08 -9.95 7.51
N THR A 275 7.30 -8.68 7.27
CA THR A 275 7.14 -7.61 8.26
C THR A 275 6.25 -6.50 7.74
N ALA A 276 5.28 -6.09 8.55
CA ALA A 276 4.48 -4.89 8.35
C ALA A 276 4.51 -4.01 9.61
N TYR A 277 4.52 -2.72 9.43
CA TYR A 277 4.31 -1.75 10.50
C TYR A 277 2.83 -1.41 10.57
N ILE A 278 2.29 -1.27 11.78
CA ILE A 278 0.97 -0.69 12.01
C ILE A 278 1.19 0.69 12.63
N LYS A 279 0.64 1.71 11.98
CA LYS A 279 0.62 3.09 12.48
C LYS A 279 -0.78 3.47 12.90
N HIS A 280 -0.88 4.45 13.80
CA HIS A 280 -2.15 5.10 14.08
C HIS A 280 -2.04 6.62 13.90
N SER A 281 -3.17 7.24 13.53
CA SER A 281 -3.26 8.69 13.45
C SER A 281 -3.41 9.30 14.84
N THR A 282 -2.66 10.37 15.10
CA THR A 282 -2.82 11.17 16.31
C THR A 282 -3.78 12.35 16.06
N ASN A 283 -4.32 12.91 17.13
CA ASN A 283 -5.29 14.02 17.02
C ASN A 283 -4.68 15.32 16.48
N ASP A 284 -3.37 15.48 16.58
CA ASP A 284 -2.63 16.62 16.03
C ASP A 284 -2.16 16.42 14.59
N GLY A 285 -2.49 15.26 13.99
CA GLY A 285 -2.22 14.95 12.59
C GLY A 285 -0.80 14.44 12.35
N ALA A 286 -0.36 13.51 13.19
CA ALA A 286 0.88 12.75 12.98
C ALA A 286 0.58 11.25 12.89
N TRP A 287 1.46 10.51 12.23
CA TRP A 287 1.51 9.07 12.32
C TRP A 287 2.41 8.63 13.45
N GLU A 288 1.93 7.76 14.33
CA GLU A 288 2.75 7.10 15.34
C GLU A 288 2.76 5.59 15.13
N LEU A 289 3.90 4.96 15.40
CA LEU A 289 4.04 3.52 15.35
C LEU A 289 3.22 2.89 16.48
N GLU A 290 2.27 2.05 16.13
CA GLU A 290 1.52 1.25 17.08
C GLU A 290 2.24 -0.06 17.40
N THR A 291 2.61 -0.80 16.36
CA THR A 291 3.32 -2.08 16.50
C THR A 291 3.96 -2.51 15.18
N GLN A 292 4.88 -3.44 15.28
CA GLN A 292 5.41 -4.20 14.13
C GLN A 292 4.81 -5.61 14.19
N GLN A 293 4.30 -6.07 13.07
CA GLN A 293 3.66 -7.38 12.93
C GLN A 293 4.45 -8.27 11.98
N THR A 294 4.63 -9.52 12.38
CA THR A 294 5.18 -10.59 11.54
C THR A 294 4.19 -11.74 11.52
N VAL A 295 3.98 -12.37 10.38
CA VAL A 295 3.19 -13.61 10.25
C VAL A 295 4.17 -14.74 9.93
N GLN A 296 4.14 -15.78 10.75
CA GLN A 296 4.93 -17.00 10.55
C GLN A 296 4.23 -17.97 9.60
#